data_1d5015c540912e2561ad583a69233eaf
#
_entry.id   1d5015c540912e2561ad583a69233eaf
#
_cell.length_a   1.000
_cell.length_b   1.000
_cell.length_c   1.000
_cell.angle_alpha   90.00
_cell.angle_beta   90.00
_cell.angle_gamma   90.00
#
_symmetry.space_group_name_H-M   'P 1'
#
loop_
_entity.id
_entity.type
_entity.pdbx_description
1 polymer ?
#
loop_
_entity_poly.entity_id
_entity_poly.type
_entity_poly.pdbx_seq_one_letter_code
_entity_poly.pdbx_strand_id
1 'polypeptide(L)'
;MILTFILSFNAFDFNKGVIPIFTLDNYIEIVTDSYFHVVFARTFGLALLVTVICALIGAPEAYILSRMRNPWRSFFLVVILGPLLISVIVRTLGWALLIGGRGVISSTLQSIGLIDEPFQLMFTFTGMTIALVHVLVPFMVIAVWASLQKLDPAVEDAGLSLGASQFTVLRRIVLPQVMPGVLSGSMIVFALTASAFATPSIIGGRRLKVVATTAYDEFLSTLNWPLGAAIAVVLLIANIVIIASYNRFIERKYAQVFG
;
A
#
# COMPACT_ATOMS: atom_id res chain seq x y z
N MET A 1 21.99 -4.46 -0.69
CA MET A 1 21.84 -3.14 -0.02
C MET A 1 23.15 -2.36 0.00
N ILE A 2 24.25 -2.86 0.63
CA ILE A 2 25.55 -2.13 0.69
C ILE A 2 26.08 -1.80 -0.71
N LEU A 3 26.09 -2.77 -1.62
CA LEU A 3 26.54 -2.55 -3.00
C LEU A 3 25.67 -1.54 -3.75
N THR A 4 24.35 -1.57 -3.57
CA THR A 4 23.43 -0.58 -4.16
C THR A 4 23.74 0.82 -3.63
N PHE A 5 23.99 0.94 -2.32
CA PHE A 5 24.38 2.21 -1.70
C PHE A 5 25.71 2.74 -2.25
N ILE A 6 26.75 1.89 -2.40
CA ILE A 6 28.03 2.29 -3.00
C ILE A 6 27.82 2.70 -4.46
N LEU A 7 27.03 1.91 -5.22
CA LEU A 7 26.76 2.18 -6.64
C LEU A 7 26.08 3.53 -6.86
N SER A 8 25.23 3.97 -5.94
CA SER A 8 24.49 5.22 -6.05
C SER A 8 25.37 6.48 -6.08
N PHE A 9 26.62 6.38 -5.62
CA PHE A 9 27.61 7.45 -5.66
C PHE A 9 28.54 7.40 -6.88
N ASN A 10 28.36 6.45 -7.77
CA ASN A 10 29.19 6.36 -8.97
C ASN A 10 28.64 7.29 -10.07
N ALA A 11 29.54 7.76 -10.92
CA ALA A 11 29.17 8.49 -12.13
C ALA A 11 28.71 7.53 -13.23
N PHE A 12 27.95 8.03 -14.18
CA PHE A 12 27.49 7.29 -15.36
C PHE A 12 27.77 8.07 -16.64
N ASP A 13 28.23 7.38 -17.67
CA ASP A 13 28.40 7.91 -19.01
C ASP A 13 27.81 6.92 -20.03
N PHE A 14 27.02 7.42 -20.98
CA PHE A 14 26.32 6.55 -21.94
C PHE A 14 27.25 5.70 -22.81
N ASN A 15 28.49 6.14 -23.04
CA ASN A 15 29.46 5.43 -23.86
C ASN A 15 30.35 4.50 -23.04
N LYS A 16 30.63 4.85 -21.79
CA LYS A 16 31.57 4.13 -20.91
C LYS A 16 30.89 3.28 -19.85
N GLY A 17 29.58 3.49 -19.64
CA GLY A 17 28.82 2.84 -18.57
C GLY A 17 29.12 3.46 -17.20
N VAL A 18 29.14 2.61 -16.17
CA VAL A 18 29.40 3.02 -14.78
C VAL A 18 30.87 3.38 -14.61
N ILE A 19 31.15 4.60 -14.14
CA ILE A 19 32.48 5.08 -13.85
C ILE A 19 32.66 5.10 -12.32
N PRO A 20 33.67 4.42 -11.75
CA PRO A 20 33.85 4.32 -10.29
C PRO A 20 34.49 5.63 -9.73
N ILE A 21 33.85 6.75 -9.96
CA ILE A 21 34.24 8.06 -9.41
C ILE A 21 33.11 8.49 -8.46
N PHE A 22 33.46 8.84 -7.23
CA PHE A 22 32.50 9.32 -6.24
C PHE A 22 31.90 10.66 -6.68
N THR A 23 30.58 10.70 -6.84
CA THR A 23 29.83 11.90 -7.16
C THR A 23 28.49 11.95 -6.41
N LEU A 24 27.95 13.14 -6.24
CA LEU A 24 26.59 13.38 -5.72
C LEU A 24 25.61 13.78 -6.83
N ASP A 25 26.03 13.78 -8.09
CA ASP A 25 25.23 14.26 -9.22
C ASP A 25 23.88 13.55 -9.32
N ASN A 26 23.83 12.22 -9.11
CA ASN A 26 22.58 11.45 -9.10
C ASN A 26 21.58 11.96 -8.05
N TYR A 27 22.05 12.34 -6.87
CA TYR A 27 21.20 12.89 -5.80
C TYR A 27 20.78 14.32 -6.10
N ILE A 28 21.67 15.14 -6.67
CA ILE A 28 21.36 16.51 -7.11
C ILE A 28 20.28 16.45 -8.19
N GLU A 29 20.42 15.56 -9.17
CA GLU A 29 19.43 15.35 -10.23
C GLU A 29 18.05 14.99 -9.63
N ILE A 30 17.98 14.03 -8.70
CA ILE A 30 16.72 13.63 -8.05
C ILE A 30 16.07 14.81 -7.32
N VAL A 31 16.86 15.69 -6.72
CA VAL A 31 16.34 16.83 -5.94
C VAL A 31 15.99 18.03 -6.83
N THR A 32 16.67 18.23 -7.97
CA THR A 32 16.48 19.41 -8.82
C THR A 32 15.52 19.19 -9.97
N ASP A 33 15.38 17.96 -10.47
CA ASP A 33 14.48 17.65 -11.58
C ASP A 33 13.02 17.49 -11.09
N SER A 34 12.15 18.31 -11.67
CA SER A 34 10.70 18.28 -11.41
C SER A 34 10.03 16.94 -11.71
N TYR A 35 10.59 16.14 -12.61
CA TYR A 35 10.11 14.80 -12.93
C TYR A 35 10.11 13.90 -11.69
N PHE A 36 11.23 13.87 -10.94
CA PHE A 36 11.30 13.05 -9.72
C PHE A 36 10.35 13.56 -8.64
N HIS A 37 10.17 14.87 -8.50
CA HIS A 37 9.19 15.42 -7.55
C HIS A 37 7.78 14.90 -7.82
N VAL A 38 7.35 14.88 -9.09
CA VAL A 38 6.04 14.34 -9.48
C VAL A 38 5.94 12.84 -9.21
N VAL A 39 7.01 12.07 -9.50
CA VAL A 39 7.04 10.62 -9.27
C VAL A 39 6.99 10.30 -7.77
N PHE A 40 7.75 11.00 -6.93
CA PHE A 40 7.72 10.83 -5.47
C PHE A 40 6.37 11.25 -4.88
N ALA A 41 5.83 12.41 -5.28
CA ALA A 41 4.51 12.87 -4.83
C ALA A 41 3.41 11.89 -5.19
N ARG A 42 3.45 11.34 -6.41
CA ARG A 42 2.51 10.30 -6.86
C ARG A 42 2.64 9.02 -6.03
N THR A 43 3.85 8.58 -5.76
CA THR A 43 4.11 7.35 -4.98
C THR A 43 3.57 7.47 -3.57
N PHE A 44 3.92 8.55 -2.86
CA PHE A 44 3.47 8.75 -1.49
C PHE A 44 1.98 9.11 -1.41
N GLY A 45 1.46 9.85 -2.38
CA GLY A 45 0.02 10.11 -2.52
C GLY A 45 -0.78 8.82 -2.71
N LEU A 46 -0.30 7.92 -3.58
CA LEU A 46 -0.89 6.60 -3.78
C LEU A 46 -0.81 5.77 -2.50
N ALA A 47 0.35 5.75 -1.83
CA ALA A 47 0.53 5.02 -0.58
C ALA A 47 -0.42 5.51 0.52
N LEU A 48 -0.57 6.82 0.67
CA LEU A 48 -1.50 7.41 1.64
C LEU A 48 -2.95 7.05 1.32
N LEU A 49 -3.37 7.22 0.06
CA LEU A 49 -4.73 6.92 -0.38
C LEU A 49 -5.08 5.44 -0.16
N VAL A 50 -4.22 4.53 -0.61
CA VAL A 50 -4.42 3.08 -0.41
C VAL A 50 -4.48 2.73 1.07
N THR A 51 -3.61 3.33 1.89
CA THR A 51 -3.60 3.10 3.35
C THR A 51 -4.93 3.53 4.00
N VAL A 52 -5.43 4.71 3.64
CA VAL A 52 -6.72 5.22 4.17
C VAL A 52 -7.86 4.30 3.75
N ILE A 53 -7.91 3.90 2.49
CA ILE A 53 -8.97 3.00 2.00
C ILE A 53 -8.87 1.62 2.68
N CYS A 54 -7.65 1.07 2.81
CA CYS A 54 -7.45 -0.20 3.52
C CYS A 54 -7.86 -0.12 4.99
N ALA A 55 -7.65 1.02 5.66
CA ALA A 55 -8.10 1.22 7.04
C ALA A 55 -9.63 1.30 7.13
N LEU A 56 -10.26 2.01 6.19
CA LEU A 56 -11.73 2.15 6.14
C LEU A 56 -12.46 0.85 5.83
N ILE A 57 -11.85 -0.05 5.05
CA ILE A 57 -12.43 -1.35 4.70
C ILE A 57 -11.97 -2.42 5.69
N GLY A 58 -10.67 -2.55 5.94
CA GLY A 58 -10.09 -3.65 6.71
C GLY A 58 -10.39 -3.58 8.20
N ALA A 59 -10.54 -2.38 8.79
CA ALA A 59 -10.89 -2.28 10.22
C ALA A 59 -12.32 -2.76 10.51
N PRO A 60 -13.38 -2.34 9.78
CA PRO A 60 -14.72 -2.92 9.92
C PRO A 60 -14.76 -4.42 9.60
N GLU A 61 -14.04 -4.86 8.55
CA GLU A 61 -13.97 -6.27 8.17
C GLU A 61 -13.38 -7.13 9.30
N ALA A 62 -12.27 -6.69 9.91
CA ALA A 62 -11.65 -7.35 11.06
C ALA A 62 -12.61 -7.41 12.27
N TYR A 63 -13.35 -6.33 12.52
CA TYR A 63 -14.34 -6.28 13.59
C TYR A 63 -15.48 -7.29 13.36
N ILE A 64 -16.07 -7.31 12.16
CA ILE A 64 -17.10 -8.27 11.80
C ILE A 64 -16.58 -9.70 11.95
N LEU A 65 -15.37 -9.97 11.45
CA LEU A 65 -14.72 -11.27 11.56
C LEU A 65 -14.51 -11.71 13.01
N SER A 66 -14.16 -10.78 13.90
CA SER A 66 -13.97 -11.08 15.33
C SER A 66 -15.27 -11.53 16.03
N ARG A 67 -16.43 -11.11 15.50
CA ARG A 67 -17.78 -11.45 16.04
C ARG A 67 -18.38 -12.70 15.42
N MET A 68 -17.80 -13.22 14.36
CA MET A 68 -18.30 -14.43 13.72
C MET A 68 -18.03 -15.66 14.57
N ARG A 69 -18.99 -16.60 14.55
CA ARG A 69 -18.85 -17.93 15.15
C ARG A 69 -18.21 -18.93 14.18
N ASN A 70 -17.52 -19.92 14.68
CA ASN A 70 -17.12 -21.06 13.87
C ASN A 70 -18.35 -21.81 13.34
N PRO A 71 -18.33 -22.33 12.09
CA PRO A 71 -17.19 -22.40 11.14
C PRO A 71 -17.03 -21.17 10.25
N TRP A 72 -17.96 -20.21 10.25
CA TRP A 72 -17.96 -19.06 9.35
C TRP A 72 -16.71 -18.19 9.49
N ARG A 73 -16.24 -17.97 10.73
CA ARG A 73 -15.01 -17.21 10.96
C ARG A 73 -13.80 -17.83 10.24
N SER A 74 -13.64 -19.15 10.34
CA SER A 74 -12.54 -19.86 9.67
C SER A 74 -12.66 -19.78 8.15
N PHE A 75 -13.87 -19.91 7.62
CA PHE A 75 -14.11 -19.77 6.18
C PHE A 75 -13.74 -18.37 5.67
N PHE A 76 -14.24 -17.32 6.31
CA PHE A 76 -13.91 -15.93 5.89
C PHE A 76 -12.44 -15.60 6.08
N LEU A 77 -11.76 -16.12 7.10
CA LEU A 77 -10.31 -15.99 7.25
C LEU A 77 -9.58 -16.56 6.02
N VAL A 78 -9.97 -17.76 5.58
CA VAL A 78 -9.37 -18.35 4.37
C VAL A 78 -9.66 -17.50 3.13
N VAL A 79 -10.87 -16.97 2.99
CA VAL A 79 -11.24 -16.08 1.86
C VAL A 79 -10.42 -14.80 1.85
N ILE A 80 -10.20 -14.16 3.01
CA ILE A 80 -9.44 -12.92 3.14
C ILE A 80 -7.94 -13.17 2.94
N LEU A 81 -7.41 -14.24 3.53
CA LEU A 81 -5.98 -14.55 3.49
C LEU A 81 -5.57 -15.35 2.26
N GLY A 82 -6.48 -16.10 1.66
CA GLY A 82 -6.22 -16.91 0.48
C GLY A 82 -5.53 -16.16 -0.66
N PRO A 83 -5.95 -14.93 -1.00
CA PRO A 83 -5.27 -14.13 -2.01
C PRO A 83 -3.79 -13.87 -1.70
N LEU A 84 -3.34 -13.88 -0.44
CA LEU A 84 -1.92 -13.69 -0.10
C LEU A 84 -1.05 -14.86 -0.58
N LEU A 85 -1.63 -16.04 -0.77
CA LEU A 85 -0.92 -17.23 -1.28
C LEU A 85 -0.74 -17.20 -2.80
N ILE A 86 -1.45 -16.31 -3.49
CA ILE A 86 -1.36 -16.15 -4.95
C ILE A 86 -0.28 -15.13 -5.27
N SER A 87 0.54 -15.38 -6.29
CA SER A 87 1.53 -14.44 -6.78
C SER A 87 0.91 -13.06 -7.07
N VAL A 88 1.56 -12.00 -6.61
CA VAL A 88 1.15 -10.60 -6.86
C VAL A 88 1.02 -10.32 -8.36
N ILE A 89 1.93 -10.86 -9.18
CA ILE A 89 1.92 -10.69 -10.65
C ILE A 89 0.64 -11.31 -11.23
N VAL A 90 0.33 -12.56 -10.88
CA VAL A 90 -0.86 -13.26 -11.39
C VAL A 90 -2.14 -12.52 -10.98
N ARG A 91 -2.22 -12.07 -9.74
CA ARG A 91 -3.34 -11.26 -9.23
C ARG A 91 -3.49 -9.95 -9.99
N THR A 92 -2.37 -9.27 -10.25
CA THR A 92 -2.38 -8.00 -11.00
C THR A 92 -2.77 -8.21 -12.46
N LEU A 93 -2.35 -9.30 -13.09
CA LEU A 93 -2.82 -9.67 -14.44
C LEU A 93 -4.31 -9.97 -14.44
N GLY A 94 -4.84 -10.64 -13.41
CA GLY A 94 -6.28 -10.82 -13.25
C GLY A 94 -7.03 -9.48 -13.18
N TRP A 95 -6.53 -8.51 -12.42
CA TRP A 95 -7.08 -7.16 -12.42
C TRP A 95 -6.99 -6.48 -13.79
N ALA A 96 -5.87 -6.61 -14.51
CA ALA A 96 -5.72 -6.04 -15.85
C ALA A 96 -6.76 -6.61 -16.83
N LEU A 97 -7.06 -7.92 -16.75
CA LEU A 97 -8.12 -8.55 -17.53
C LEU A 97 -9.53 -8.06 -17.15
N LEU A 98 -9.76 -7.75 -15.88
CA LEU A 98 -11.05 -7.25 -15.42
C LEU A 98 -11.31 -5.80 -15.83
N ILE A 99 -10.33 -4.89 -15.64
CA ILE A 99 -10.49 -3.43 -15.77
C ILE A 99 -9.96 -2.85 -17.07
N GLY A 100 -9.47 -3.69 -17.99
CA GLY A 100 -9.06 -3.27 -19.33
C GLY A 100 -10.24 -2.77 -20.17
N GLY A 101 -9.98 -1.99 -21.21
CA GLY A 101 -11.04 -1.44 -22.09
C GLY A 101 -11.90 -2.51 -22.78
N ARG A 102 -11.31 -3.68 -23.05
CA ARG A 102 -12.01 -4.89 -23.53
C ARG A 102 -12.09 -5.95 -22.43
N GLY A 103 -12.01 -5.53 -21.18
CA GLY A 103 -12.03 -6.41 -20.02
C GLY A 103 -13.45 -6.91 -19.69
N VAL A 104 -13.50 -7.88 -18.76
CA VAL A 104 -14.77 -8.52 -18.37
C VAL A 104 -15.79 -7.50 -17.86
N ILE A 105 -15.37 -6.53 -17.04
CA ILE A 105 -16.28 -5.51 -16.50
C ILE A 105 -16.86 -4.66 -17.63
N SER A 106 -16.03 -4.13 -18.52
CA SER A 106 -16.49 -3.30 -19.64
C SER A 106 -17.42 -4.06 -20.58
N SER A 107 -17.06 -5.29 -20.97
CA SER A 107 -17.86 -6.12 -21.84
C SER A 107 -19.22 -6.50 -21.24
N THR A 108 -19.25 -6.78 -19.93
CA THR A 108 -20.51 -7.09 -19.23
C THR A 108 -21.41 -5.86 -19.16
N LEU A 109 -20.87 -4.69 -18.79
CA LEU A 109 -21.65 -3.46 -18.70
C LEU A 109 -22.24 -3.04 -20.08
N GLN A 110 -21.48 -3.27 -21.18
CA GLN A 110 -21.98 -3.03 -22.53
C GLN A 110 -23.07 -4.02 -22.93
N SER A 111 -22.90 -5.32 -22.60
CA SER A 111 -23.89 -6.36 -22.93
C SER A 111 -25.25 -6.17 -22.27
N ILE A 112 -25.27 -5.56 -21.07
CA ILE A 112 -26.52 -5.22 -20.36
C ILE A 112 -27.03 -3.80 -20.64
N GLY A 113 -26.38 -3.08 -21.58
CA GLY A 113 -26.82 -1.76 -22.04
C GLY A 113 -26.64 -0.62 -21.02
N LEU A 114 -25.75 -0.81 -20.02
CA LEU A 114 -25.47 0.24 -19.02
C LEU A 114 -24.47 1.29 -19.49
N ILE A 115 -23.61 0.95 -20.45
CA ILE A 115 -22.64 1.85 -21.06
C ILE A 115 -22.57 1.62 -22.56
N ASP A 116 -22.42 2.70 -23.32
CA ASP A 116 -22.27 2.64 -24.77
C ASP A 116 -20.79 2.54 -25.19
N GLU A 117 -19.89 3.17 -24.43
CA GLU A 117 -18.46 3.17 -24.72
C GLU A 117 -17.69 2.25 -23.75
N PRO A 118 -16.53 1.70 -24.18
CA PRO A 118 -15.70 0.86 -23.33
C PRO A 118 -15.21 1.60 -22.08
N PHE A 119 -15.51 1.07 -20.90
CA PHE A 119 -15.02 1.58 -19.63
C PHE A 119 -13.64 1.01 -19.33
N GLN A 120 -12.64 1.86 -19.24
CA GLN A 120 -11.26 1.46 -19.00
C GLN A 120 -10.69 2.12 -17.76
N LEU A 121 -10.28 1.31 -16.79
CA LEU A 121 -9.54 1.77 -15.60
C LEU A 121 -8.04 1.44 -15.66
N MET A 122 -7.59 0.66 -16.65
CA MET A 122 -6.16 0.51 -16.89
C MET A 122 -5.52 1.86 -17.25
N PHE A 123 -4.29 2.02 -16.80
CA PHE A 123 -3.49 3.24 -16.97
C PHE A 123 -4.09 4.46 -16.26
N THR A 124 -4.91 4.23 -15.22
CA THR A 124 -5.47 5.27 -14.36
C THR A 124 -5.00 5.11 -12.91
N PHE A 125 -4.97 6.23 -12.20
CA PHE A 125 -4.64 6.22 -10.76
C PHE A 125 -5.67 5.42 -9.95
N THR A 126 -6.95 5.49 -10.34
CA THR A 126 -8.04 4.73 -9.72
C THR A 126 -7.86 3.23 -9.89
N GLY A 127 -7.53 2.76 -11.09
CA GLY A 127 -7.28 1.34 -11.35
C GLY A 127 -6.12 0.79 -10.52
N MET A 128 -5.01 1.55 -10.42
CA MET A 128 -3.90 1.19 -9.54
C MET A 128 -4.33 1.12 -8.08
N THR A 129 -5.10 2.10 -7.62
CA THR A 129 -5.60 2.16 -6.24
C THR A 129 -6.46 0.94 -5.91
N ILE A 130 -7.44 0.61 -6.75
CA ILE A 130 -8.34 -0.55 -6.55
C ILE A 130 -7.54 -1.85 -6.44
N ALA A 131 -6.62 -2.07 -7.36
CA ALA A 131 -5.82 -3.30 -7.36
C ALA A 131 -4.88 -3.39 -6.14
N LEU A 132 -4.25 -2.28 -5.73
CA LEU A 132 -3.40 -2.24 -4.54
C LEU A 132 -4.20 -2.43 -3.26
N VAL A 133 -5.37 -1.81 -3.14
CA VAL A 133 -6.28 -2.01 -1.99
C VAL A 133 -6.63 -3.49 -1.86
N HIS A 134 -7.09 -4.14 -2.93
CA HIS A 134 -7.40 -5.57 -2.89
C HIS A 134 -6.21 -6.44 -2.45
N VAL A 135 -4.99 -6.08 -2.86
CA VAL A 135 -3.77 -6.81 -2.47
C VAL A 135 -3.44 -6.60 -0.98
N LEU A 136 -3.73 -5.41 -0.44
CA LEU A 136 -3.19 -4.96 0.85
C LEU A 136 -4.21 -4.92 1.99
N VAL A 137 -5.52 -4.96 1.71
CA VAL A 137 -6.58 -5.07 2.75
C VAL A 137 -6.31 -6.23 3.72
N PRO A 138 -5.91 -7.45 3.30
CA PRO A 138 -5.64 -8.53 4.23
C PRO A 138 -4.60 -8.19 5.31
N PHE A 139 -3.57 -7.40 4.99
CA PHE A 139 -2.57 -6.97 5.98
C PHE A 139 -3.18 -6.04 7.04
N MET A 140 -4.07 -5.14 6.62
CA MET A 140 -4.82 -4.29 7.55
C MET A 140 -5.73 -5.14 8.44
N VAL A 141 -6.48 -6.08 7.85
CA VAL A 141 -7.37 -6.99 8.60
C VAL A 141 -6.61 -7.77 9.66
N ILE A 142 -5.46 -8.37 9.31
CA ILE A 142 -4.64 -9.12 10.28
C ILE A 142 -4.19 -8.23 11.42
N ALA A 143 -3.66 -7.02 11.13
CA ALA A 143 -3.14 -6.11 12.14
C ALA A 143 -4.24 -5.65 13.11
N VAL A 144 -5.41 -5.30 12.58
CA VAL A 144 -6.57 -4.88 13.38
C VAL A 144 -7.14 -6.06 14.16
N TRP A 145 -7.26 -7.22 13.53
CA TRP A 145 -7.74 -8.42 14.20
C TRP A 145 -6.86 -8.86 15.35
N ALA A 146 -5.54 -8.77 15.23
CA ALA A 146 -4.60 -9.03 16.31
C ALA A 146 -4.81 -8.09 17.53
N SER A 147 -5.20 -6.83 17.29
CA SER A 147 -5.58 -5.92 18.38
C SER A 147 -6.91 -6.29 19.02
N LEU A 148 -7.91 -6.69 18.20
CA LEU A 148 -9.22 -7.15 18.69
C LEU A 148 -9.13 -8.42 19.57
N GLN A 149 -8.13 -9.28 19.35
CA GLN A 149 -7.90 -10.45 20.19
C GLN A 149 -7.52 -10.13 21.64
N LYS A 150 -7.05 -8.91 21.89
CA LYS A 150 -6.68 -8.42 23.22
C LYS A 150 -7.86 -7.79 23.98
N LEU A 151 -8.98 -7.51 23.27
CA LEU A 151 -10.17 -6.91 23.85
C LEU A 151 -10.97 -7.97 24.60
N ASP A 152 -11.23 -7.72 25.89
CA ASP A 152 -12.12 -8.56 26.69
C ASP A 152 -13.58 -8.26 26.30
N PRO A 153 -14.35 -9.25 25.80
CA PRO A 153 -15.77 -9.09 25.47
C PRO A 153 -16.59 -8.54 26.63
N ALA A 154 -16.21 -8.85 27.88
CA ALA A 154 -16.93 -8.38 29.07
C ALA A 154 -16.99 -6.87 29.18
N VAL A 155 -16.02 -6.13 28.63
CA VAL A 155 -16.00 -4.66 28.65
C VAL A 155 -17.09 -4.10 27.74
N GLU A 156 -17.37 -4.74 26.62
CA GLU A 156 -18.45 -4.34 25.72
C GLU A 156 -19.81 -4.68 26.31
N ASP A 157 -19.96 -5.89 26.91
CA ASP A 157 -21.20 -6.31 27.57
C ASP A 157 -21.53 -5.41 28.76
N ALA A 158 -20.54 -4.98 29.52
CA ALA A 158 -20.71 -3.98 30.60
C ALA A 158 -21.23 -2.65 30.07
N GLY A 159 -20.66 -2.17 28.95
CA GLY A 159 -21.14 -0.94 28.29
C GLY A 159 -22.60 -1.03 27.86
N LEU A 160 -23.00 -2.16 27.27
CA LEU A 160 -24.39 -2.41 26.87
C LEU A 160 -25.33 -2.51 28.08
N SER A 161 -24.88 -3.16 29.16
CA SER A 161 -25.66 -3.31 30.40
C SER A 161 -25.91 -1.97 31.11
N LEU A 162 -25.00 -1.00 30.93
CA LEU A 162 -25.15 0.38 31.41
C LEU A 162 -26.06 1.24 30.49
N GLY A 163 -26.71 0.64 29.49
CA GLY A 163 -27.65 1.34 28.60
C GLY A 163 -27.00 2.04 27.41
N ALA A 164 -25.71 1.85 27.16
CA ALA A 164 -25.07 2.42 25.97
C ALA A 164 -25.58 1.71 24.71
N SER A 165 -25.80 2.47 23.62
CA SER A 165 -26.11 1.89 22.32
C SER A 165 -24.89 1.16 21.74
N GLN A 166 -25.11 0.20 20.84
CA GLN A 166 -24.02 -0.52 20.13
C GLN A 166 -23.04 0.44 19.43
N PHE A 167 -23.56 1.52 18.84
CA PHE A 167 -22.71 2.54 18.22
C PHE A 167 -21.85 3.28 19.24
N THR A 168 -22.37 3.54 20.44
CA THR A 168 -21.64 4.19 21.52
C THR A 168 -20.53 3.28 22.04
N VAL A 169 -20.81 2.00 22.23
CA VAL A 169 -19.82 0.95 22.60
C VAL A 169 -18.72 0.87 21.54
N LEU A 170 -19.10 0.75 20.26
CA LEU A 170 -18.13 0.71 19.15
C LEU A 170 -17.20 1.93 19.16
N ARG A 171 -17.78 3.14 19.27
CA ARG A 171 -17.01 4.40 19.17
C ARG A 171 -16.16 4.69 20.41
N ARG A 172 -16.68 4.40 21.63
CA ARG A 172 -16.03 4.80 22.89
C ARG A 172 -15.21 3.71 23.54
N ILE A 173 -15.48 2.45 23.25
CA ILE A 173 -14.81 1.31 23.86
C ILE A 173 -13.94 0.57 22.83
N VAL A 174 -14.55 0.09 21.74
CA VAL A 174 -13.85 -0.75 20.76
C VAL A 174 -12.83 0.05 19.96
N LEU A 175 -13.27 1.16 19.33
CA LEU A 175 -12.43 1.93 18.42
C LEU A 175 -11.11 2.42 19.05
N PRO A 176 -11.11 2.99 20.27
CA PRO A 176 -9.84 3.39 20.91
C PRO A 176 -8.89 2.22 21.15
N GLN A 177 -9.39 1.05 21.53
CA GLN A 177 -8.59 -0.13 21.82
C GLN A 177 -8.06 -0.83 20.55
N VAL A 178 -8.73 -0.65 19.42
CA VAL A 178 -8.32 -1.18 18.12
C VAL A 178 -7.36 -0.23 17.39
N MET A 179 -7.32 1.05 17.78
CA MET A 179 -6.45 2.06 17.14
C MET A 179 -4.99 1.61 17.00
N PRO A 180 -4.33 0.97 17.98
CA PRO A 180 -2.98 0.46 17.81
C PRO A 180 -2.85 -0.50 16.60
N GLY A 181 -3.84 -1.37 16.39
CA GLY A 181 -3.90 -2.27 15.24
C GLY A 181 -4.10 -1.54 13.92
N VAL A 182 -4.98 -0.55 13.88
CA VAL A 182 -5.18 0.29 12.68
C VAL A 182 -3.89 1.06 12.34
N LEU A 183 -3.22 1.61 13.35
CA LEU A 183 -2.01 2.39 13.17
C LEU A 183 -0.84 1.50 12.69
N SER A 184 -0.62 0.34 13.29
CA SER A 184 0.42 -0.61 12.83
C SER A 184 0.10 -1.18 11.46
N GLY A 185 -1.16 -1.54 11.18
CA GLY A 185 -1.61 -1.95 9.85
C GLY A 185 -1.39 -0.87 8.80
N SER A 186 -1.64 0.40 9.15
CA SER A 186 -1.40 1.55 8.28
C SER A 186 0.08 1.70 7.91
N MET A 187 1.00 1.47 8.85
CA MET A 187 2.44 1.50 8.56
C MET A 187 2.84 0.40 7.57
N ILE A 188 2.33 -0.81 7.77
CA ILE A 188 2.60 -1.95 6.87
C ILE A 188 2.07 -1.66 5.47
N VAL A 189 0.80 -1.27 5.35
CA VAL A 189 0.15 -0.98 4.06
C VAL A 189 0.84 0.17 3.34
N PHE A 190 1.20 1.24 4.06
CA PHE A 190 1.92 2.38 3.50
C PHE A 190 3.28 1.96 2.93
N ALA A 191 4.09 1.25 3.73
CA ALA A 191 5.43 0.80 3.30
C ALA A 191 5.35 -0.12 2.07
N LEU A 192 4.42 -1.08 2.09
CA LEU A 192 4.20 -2.01 0.98
C LEU A 192 3.72 -1.29 -0.28
N THR A 193 2.84 -0.29 -0.15
CA THR A 193 2.37 0.50 -1.30
C THR A 193 3.47 1.37 -1.86
N ALA A 194 4.22 2.09 -1.02
CA ALA A 194 5.29 2.99 -1.44
C ALA A 194 6.43 2.24 -2.17
N SER A 195 6.66 0.97 -1.81
CA SER A 195 7.66 0.10 -2.48
C SER A 195 7.05 -0.81 -3.56
N ALA A 196 5.75 -0.70 -3.84
CA ALA A 196 5.09 -1.56 -4.83
C ALA A 196 5.64 -1.35 -6.24
N PHE A 197 6.00 -2.46 -6.91
CA PHE A 197 6.49 -2.47 -8.28
C PHE A 197 5.49 -3.12 -9.25
N ALA A 198 5.07 -4.36 -8.98
CA ALA A 198 4.34 -5.18 -9.94
C ALA A 198 3.00 -4.56 -10.37
N THR A 199 2.19 -4.09 -9.42
CA THR A 199 0.87 -3.51 -9.72
C THR A 199 0.99 -2.18 -10.48
N PRO A 200 1.82 -1.20 -10.07
CA PRO A 200 2.04 0.01 -10.87
C PRO A 200 2.64 -0.26 -12.24
N SER A 201 3.55 -1.22 -12.37
CA SER A 201 4.17 -1.56 -13.65
C SER A 201 3.14 -2.08 -14.66
N ILE A 202 2.22 -2.97 -14.24
CA ILE A 202 1.23 -3.60 -15.12
C ILE A 202 0.01 -2.68 -15.33
N ILE A 203 -0.59 -2.16 -14.25
CA ILE A 203 -1.84 -1.39 -14.32
C ILE A 203 -1.59 0.08 -14.62
N GLY A 204 -0.55 0.69 -14.06
CA GLY A 204 -0.16 2.08 -14.35
C GLY A 204 0.57 2.24 -15.67
N GLY A 205 1.30 1.18 -16.06
CA GLY A 205 2.10 1.16 -17.29
C GLY A 205 3.12 2.30 -17.34
N ARG A 206 3.46 2.72 -18.56
CA ARG A 206 4.44 3.82 -18.76
C ARG A 206 3.91 5.21 -18.44
N ARG A 207 2.59 5.39 -18.30
CA ARG A 207 1.94 6.70 -18.09
C ARG A 207 1.96 7.13 -16.62
N LEU A 208 1.87 6.19 -15.70
CA LEU A 208 1.74 6.45 -14.26
C LEU A 208 2.88 5.79 -13.48
N LYS A 209 4.11 6.22 -13.78
CA LYS A 209 5.29 5.73 -13.07
C LYS A 209 5.27 6.13 -11.60
N VAL A 210 5.69 5.21 -10.77
CA VAL A 210 6.02 5.39 -9.34
C VAL A 210 7.51 5.20 -9.13
N VAL A 211 8.04 5.55 -7.97
CA VAL A 211 9.49 5.53 -7.71
C VAL A 211 10.10 4.15 -7.99
N ALA A 212 9.45 3.05 -7.56
CA ALA A 212 9.95 1.70 -7.80
C ALA A 212 10.02 1.34 -9.29
N THR A 213 9.03 1.76 -10.11
CA THR A 213 9.06 1.53 -11.56
C THR A 213 10.06 2.43 -12.26
N THR A 214 10.29 3.64 -11.77
CA THR A 214 11.31 4.55 -12.30
C THR A 214 12.71 4.00 -12.02
N ALA A 215 13.00 3.57 -10.79
CA ALA A 215 14.27 2.92 -10.46
C ALA A 215 14.53 1.69 -11.36
N TYR A 216 13.51 0.86 -11.58
CA TYR A 216 13.61 -0.31 -12.47
C TYR A 216 13.94 0.07 -13.91
N ASP A 217 13.30 1.13 -14.44
CA ASP A 217 13.56 1.61 -15.80
C ASP A 217 15.00 2.13 -15.92
N GLU A 218 15.54 2.83 -14.91
CA GLU A 218 16.94 3.28 -14.91
C GLU A 218 17.92 2.09 -14.89
N PHE A 219 17.60 1.01 -14.17
CA PHE A 219 18.44 -0.18 -14.17
C PHE A 219 18.43 -0.95 -15.49
N LEU A 220 17.26 -1.10 -16.14
CA LEU A 220 17.10 -2.05 -17.24
C LEU A 220 16.88 -1.41 -18.61
N SER A 221 16.31 -0.18 -18.67
CA SER A 221 16.01 0.49 -19.93
C SER A 221 17.09 1.50 -20.32
N THR A 222 17.53 2.34 -19.38
CA THR A 222 18.59 3.32 -19.63
C THR A 222 19.99 2.80 -19.31
N LEU A 223 20.06 1.69 -18.54
CA LEU A 223 21.29 1.09 -18.01
C LEU A 223 22.08 2.06 -17.09
N ASN A 224 21.44 3.13 -16.63
CA ASN A 224 22.00 4.08 -15.66
C ASN A 224 21.85 3.52 -14.24
N TRP A 225 22.66 2.50 -13.94
CA TRP A 225 22.60 1.81 -12.64
C TRP A 225 22.86 2.73 -11.45
N PRO A 226 23.80 3.71 -11.50
CA PRO A 226 24.01 4.65 -10.41
C PRO A 226 22.77 5.48 -10.07
N LEU A 227 22.07 6.03 -11.07
CA LEU A 227 20.84 6.79 -10.86
C LEU A 227 19.71 5.90 -10.33
N GLY A 228 19.51 4.71 -10.91
CA GLY A 228 18.54 3.74 -10.41
C GLY A 228 18.80 3.36 -8.94
N ALA A 229 20.08 3.17 -8.58
CA ALA A 229 20.49 2.92 -7.20
C ALA A 229 20.21 4.12 -6.27
N ALA A 230 20.51 5.35 -6.71
CA ALA A 230 20.23 6.56 -5.96
C ALA A 230 18.73 6.75 -5.70
N ILE A 231 17.87 6.53 -6.71
CA ILE A 231 16.40 6.56 -6.58
C ILE A 231 15.93 5.56 -5.53
N ALA A 232 16.45 4.32 -5.56
CA ALA A 232 16.09 3.28 -4.59
C ALA A 232 16.53 3.64 -3.17
N VAL A 233 17.72 4.22 -3.00
CA VAL A 233 18.24 4.69 -1.69
C VAL A 233 17.40 5.85 -1.15
N VAL A 234 17.06 6.83 -1.98
CA VAL A 234 16.19 7.95 -1.58
C VAL A 234 14.80 7.46 -1.17
N LEU A 235 14.22 6.52 -1.91
CA LEU A 235 12.95 5.91 -1.56
C LEU A 235 13.02 5.19 -0.20
N LEU A 236 14.08 4.43 0.03
CA LEU A 236 14.30 3.73 1.30
C LEU A 236 14.39 4.72 2.46
N ILE A 237 15.22 5.76 2.33
CA ILE A 237 15.40 6.79 3.36
C ILE A 237 14.08 7.51 3.63
N ALA A 238 13.36 7.91 2.58
CA ALA A 238 12.07 8.59 2.71
C ALA A 238 11.06 7.71 3.44
N ASN A 239 10.95 6.41 3.09
CA ASN A 239 10.08 5.47 3.80
C ASN A 239 10.46 5.35 5.29
N ILE A 240 11.74 5.18 5.60
CA ILE A 240 12.22 5.08 6.99
C ILE A 240 11.87 6.36 7.77
N VAL A 241 12.11 7.54 7.20
CA VAL A 241 11.83 8.83 7.84
C VAL A 241 10.32 9.00 8.08
N ILE A 242 9.48 8.67 7.10
CA ILE A 242 8.02 8.76 7.23
C ILE A 242 7.52 7.82 8.33
N ILE A 243 7.94 6.55 8.28
CA ILE A 243 7.51 5.53 9.25
C ILE A 243 8.01 5.87 10.66
N ALA A 244 9.28 6.28 10.81
CA ALA A 244 9.84 6.65 12.11
C ALA A 244 9.13 7.90 12.68
N SER A 245 8.84 8.89 11.85
CA SER A 245 8.11 10.10 12.24
C SER A 245 6.68 9.77 12.68
N TYR A 246 5.99 8.91 11.92
CA TYR A 246 4.66 8.43 12.23
C TYR A 246 4.65 7.63 13.55
N ASN A 247 5.59 6.69 13.72
CA ASN A 247 5.71 5.91 14.96
C ASN A 247 5.94 6.79 16.19
N ARG A 248 6.87 7.74 16.08
CA ARG A 248 7.16 8.69 17.16
C ARG A 248 5.97 9.57 17.54
N PHE A 249 5.16 9.95 16.53
CA PHE A 249 3.91 10.69 16.76
C PHE A 249 2.88 9.85 17.50
N ILE A 250 2.72 8.58 17.11
CA ILE A 250 1.79 7.63 17.74
C ILE A 250 2.19 7.34 19.17
N GLU A 251 3.45 7.00 19.42
CA GLU A 251 3.97 6.71 20.78
C GLU A 251 3.68 7.86 21.74
N ARG A 252 3.89 9.10 21.31
CA ARG A 252 3.60 10.28 22.13
C ARG A 252 2.10 10.44 22.44
N LYS A 253 1.23 10.11 21.51
CA LYS A 253 -0.22 10.31 21.65
C LYS A 253 -0.91 9.17 22.37
N TYR A 254 -0.40 7.97 22.25
CA TYR A 254 -1.00 6.73 22.77
C TYR A 254 -0.09 6.00 23.78
N ALA A 255 0.87 6.71 24.40
CA ALA A 255 1.80 6.14 25.38
C ALA A 255 1.10 5.37 26.52
N GLN A 256 -0.12 5.78 26.90
CA GLN A 256 -0.94 5.11 27.92
C GLN A 256 -1.61 3.82 27.43
N VAL A 257 -1.65 3.55 26.13
CA VAL A 257 -2.30 2.38 25.52
C VAL A 257 -1.26 1.31 25.15
N PHE A 258 0.02 1.71 24.99
CA PHE A 258 1.14 0.83 24.64
C PHE A 258 2.02 0.44 25.85
N GLY A 259 1.80 1.08 27.01
CA GLY A 259 2.56 0.82 28.26
C GLY A 259 1.95 -0.25 29.14
#